data_45c189cbb511215c576df8a3abacc8ed
#
_entry.id   45c189cbb511215c576df8a3abacc8ed
#
_cell.length_a   1.000
_cell.length_b   1.000
_cell.length_c   1.000
_cell.angle_alpha   90.00
_cell.angle_beta   90.00
_cell.angle_gamma   90.00
#
_symmetry.space_group_name_H-M   'P 1'
#
loop_
_entity.id
_entity.type
_entity.pdbx_description
1 polymer ?
#
loop_
_entity_poly.entity_id
_entity_poly.type
_entity_poly.pdbx_seq_one_letter_code
_entity_poly.pdbx_strand_id
1 'polypeptide(L)'
;KPANEMLKNGFEIQSELDPDKVTKIMQTYRRTQTQPKFRECLIWSRLYGGCLLIPMLEGQEDLSEPLDFDSIMPDSYKGCFTIDRWCGVSPSLELVDDISDPEFGQPKYYIITAPQFDGEIKVHHSRVIKMIGRRLPYWEEIAETYWGASELEHVYTELKKRDDTSANISFLIFLANIRVFGMEGLGQAITIGDQESLQKVYETVQNINRLMCNTGIMAMDKDDTFNTQQYTFAGINDIYESFMLDISGAAEIPVDKLFGRSPTGFNAGNETL
;
A
#
# COMPACT_ATOMS: atom_id res chain seq x y z
N LYS A 1 2.69 4.53 -6.67
CA LYS A 1 3.23 4.45 -8.05
C LYS A 1 2.14 4.52 -9.13
N PRO A 2 1.07 3.66 -9.19
CA PRO A 2 0.10 3.66 -10.30
C PRO A 2 -0.50 5.03 -10.61
N ALA A 3 -1.05 5.73 -9.62
CA ALA A 3 -1.63 7.06 -9.82
C ALA A 3 -0.62 8.08 -10.37
N ASN A 4 0.65 7.97 -9.99
CA ASN A 4 1.70 8.83 -10.51
C ASN A 4 2.04 8.51 -11.97
N GLU A 5 2.05 7.23 -12.34
CA GLU A 5 2.27 6.83 -13.73
C GLU A 5 1.08 7.22 -14.63
N MET A 6 -0.15 7.04 -14.16
CA MET A 6 -1.37 7.44 -14.89
C MET A 6 -1.39 8.93 -15.22
N LEU A 7 -0.89 9.77 -14.31
CA LEU A 7 -0.92 11.23 -14.46
C LEU A 7 0.43 11.85 -14.85
N LYS A 8 1.44 11.04 -15.17
CA LYS A 8 2.80 11.48 -15.44
C LYS A 8 2.88 12.43 -16.64
N ASN A 9 2.18 12.08 -17.70
CA ASN A 9 2.20 12.83 -18.95
C ASN A 9 1.12 13.94 -19.01
N GLY A 10 0.29 14.04 -17.94
CA GLY A 10 -0.85 14.96 -17.95
C GLY A 10 -1.91 14.53 -18.94
N PHE A 11 -2.61 15.52 -19.48
CA PHE A 11 -3.57 15.34 -20.57
C PHE A 11 -3.50 16.54 -21.53
N GLU A 12 -3.90 16.31 -22.76
CA GLU A 12 -4.00 17.32 -23.81
C GLU A 12 -5.48 17.49 -24.19
N ILE A 13 -5.91 18.73 -24.34
CA ILE A 13 -7.27 19.04 -24.77
C ILE A 13 -7.25 19.18 -26.29
N GLN A 14 -7.87 18.22 -26.98
CA GLN A 14 -8.14 18.28 -28.41
C GLN A 14 -9.56 18.76 -28.60
N SER A 15 -9.73 19.96 -29.12
CA SER A 15 -11.03 20.64 -29.25
C SER A 15 -11.01 21.58 -30.45
N GLU A 16 -12.18 21.86 -31.01
CA GLU A 16 -12.40 22.89 -32.05
C GLU A 16 -12.42 24.33 -31.47
N LEU A 17 -12.22 24.45 -30.14
CA LEU A 17 -12.16 25.76 -29.49
C LEU A 17 -10.92 26.53 -29.93
N ASP A 18 -11.04 27.85 -29.89
CA ASP A 18 -9.93 28.78 -30.10
C ASP A 18 -8.74 28.41 -29.19
N PRO A 19 -7.50 28.31 -29.71
CA PRO A 19 -6.30 28.03 -28.96
C PRO A 19 -6.11 28.89 -27.70
N ASP A 20 -6.53 30.17 -27.76
CA ASP A 20 -6.46 31.07 -26.61
C ASP A 20 -7.40 30.61 -25.47
N LYS A 21 -8.56 30.06 -25.79
CA LYS A 21 -9.51 29.53 -24.80
C LYS A 21 -8.94 28.26 -24.16
N VAL A 22 -8.37 27.35 -24.96
CA VAL A 22 -7.70 26.13 -24.45
C VAL A 22 -6.55 26.52 -23.53
N THR A 23 -5.76 27.52 -23.90
CA THR A 23 -4.66 28.03 -23.06
C THR A 23 -5.16 28.56 -21.71
N LYS A 24 -6.26 29.33 -21.71
CA LYS A 24 -6.89 29.81 -20.46
C LYS A 24 -7.38 28.67 -19.57
N ILE A 25 -8.04 27.66 -20.17
CA ILE A 25 -8.48 26.47 -19.41
C ILE A 25 -7.27 25.78 -18.73
N MET A 26 -6.18 25.57 -19.47
CA MET A 26 -4.97 24.94 -18.92
C MET A 26 -4.29 25.81 -17.85
N GLN A 27 -4.30 27.13 -18.01
CA GLN A 27 -3.81 28.05 -16.97
C GLN A 27 -4.65 27.97 -15.70
N THR A 28 -5.98 27.97 -15.83
CA THR A 28 -6.90 27.83 -14.69
C THR A 28 -6.70 26.49 -14.00
N TYR A 29 -6.62 25.40 -14.75
CA TYR A 29 -6.33 24.05 -14.22
C TYR A 29 -5.04 23.99 -13.39
N ARG A 30 -3.97 24.65 -13.86
CA ARG A 30 -2.70 24.74 -13.14
C ARG A 30 -2.80 25.65 -11.91
N ARG A 31 -3.43 26.84 -12.04
CA ARG A 31 -3.62 27.82 -10.96
C ARG A 31 -4.40 27.23 -9.79
N THR A 32 -5.46 26.49 -10.08
CA THR A 32 -6.33 25.86 -9.07
C THR A 32 -5.77 24.55 -8.52
N GLN A 33 -4.57 24.13 -8.96
CA GLN A 33 -3.94 22.87 -8.56
C GLN A 33 -4.85 21.64 -8.69
N THR A 34 -5.68 21.63 -9.72
CA THR A 34 -6.65 20.53 -9.95
C THR A 34 -5.96 19.19 -10.15
N GLN A 35 -4.82 19.14 -10.88
CA GLN A 35 -4.08 17.89 -11.10
C GLN A 35 -3.54 17.25 -9.80
N PRO A 36 -2.93 17.97 -8.87
CA PRO A 36 -2.57 17.43 -7.56
C PRO A 36 -3.76 16.85 -6.80
N LYS A 37 -4.91 17.54 -6.82
CA LYS A 37 -6.14 17.07 -6.16
C LYS A 37 -6.72 15.82 -6.82
N PHE A 38 -6.73 15.77 -8.12
CA PHE A 38 -7.12 14.59 -8.89
C PHE A 38 -6.21 13.39 -8.58
N ARG A 39 -4.89 13.62 -8.49
CA ARG A 39 -3.91 12.59 -8.10
C ARG A 39 -4.15 12.10 -6.69
N GLU A 40 -4.41 13.00 -5.74
CA GLU A 40 -4.74 12.68 -4.36
C GLU A 40 -5.98 11.80 -4.29
N CYS A 41 -7.04 12.17 -4.99
CA CYS A 41 -8.27 11.41 -5.10
C CYS A 41 -8.04 9.98 -5.67
N LEU A 42 -7.23 9.84 -6.72
CA LEU A 42 -6.84 8.54 -7.27
C LEU A 42 -6.04 7.69 -6.28
N ILE A 43 -5.15 8.30 -5.51
CA ILE A 43 -4.39 7.57 -4.49
C ILE A 43 -5.33 7.08 -3.39
N TRP A 44 -6.19 7.95 -2.88
CA TRP A 44 -7.09 7.63 -1.77
C TRP A 44 -8.19 6.63 -2.18
N SER A 45 -8.73 6.74 -3.40
CA SER A 45 -9.68 5.76 -3.90
C SER A 45 -9.09 4.35 -3.94
N ARG A 46 -7.83 4.20 -4.38
CA ARG A 46 -7.12 2.92 -4.40
C ARG A 46 -6.75 2.41 -3.01
N LEU A 47 -6.38 3.30 -2.09
CA LEU A 47 -6.00 2.92 -0.72
C LEU A 47 -7.22 2.57 0.13
N TYR A 48 -8.27 3.38 0.05
CA TYR A 48 -9.41 3.31 0.95
C TYR A 48 -10.67 2.74 0.31
N GLY A 49 -10.63 2.42 -0.98
CA GLY A 49 -11.77 1.91 -1.73
C GLY A 49 -12.69 2.99 -2.31
N GLY A 50 -12.54 4.25 -1.91
CA GLY A 50 -13.33 5.35 -2.45
C GLY A 50 -12.87 6.73 -2.02
N CYS A 51 -13.07 7.69 -2.91
CA CYS A 51 -12.79 9.10 -2.68
C CYS A 51 -13.74 9.96 -3.51
N LEU A 52 -14.13 11.08 -2.97
CA LEU A 52 -14.92 12.10 -3.67
C LEU A 52 -14.03 13.28 -4.04
N LEU A 53 -14.20 13.75 -5.27
CA LEU A 53 -13.65 15.00 -5.76
C LEU A 53 -14.82 15.94 -6.03
N ILE A 54 -14.88 17.05 -5.31
CA ILE A 54 -15.97 18.02 -5.35
C ILE A 54 -15.44 19.31 -5.98
N PRO A 55 -15.87 19.67 -7.19
CA PRO A 55 -15.57 20.97 -7.79
C PRO A 55 -16.20 22.11 -6.99
N MET A 56 -15.42 23.15 -6.69
CA MET A 56 -15.90 24.35 -6.02
C MET A 56 -16.21 25.43 -7.04
N LEU A 57 -17.47 25.86 -7.08
CA LEU A 57 -17.99 26.85 -8.02
C LEU A 57 -18.56 28.04 -7.25
N GLU A 58 -18.09 29.23 -7.57
CA GLU A 58 -18.65 30.48 -7.08
C GLU A 58 -20.04 30.73 -7.67
N GLY A 59 -20.99 31.13 -6.83
CA GLY A 59 -22.39 31.36 -7.23
C GLY A 59 -23.27 30.10 -7.15
N GLN A 60 -22.71 28.96 -6.75
CA GLN A 60 -23.44 27.71 -6.51
C GLN A 60 -22.99 27.06 -5.20
N GLU A 61 -23.06 27.83 -4.09
CA GLU A 61 -22.54 27.40 -2.79
C GLU A 61 -23.40 26.34 -2.11
N ASP A 62 -24.70 26.23 -2.47
CA ASP A 62 -25.56 25.16 -1.96
C ASP A 62 -25.24 23.85 -2.69
N LEU A 63 -24.49 23.00 -2.02
CA LEU A 63 -24.08 21.70 -2.57
C LEU A 63 -25.20 20.65 -2.56
N SER A 64 -26.33 20.91 -1.87
CA SER A 64 -27.47 19.98 -1.81
C SER A 64 -28.32 20.03 -3.09
N GLU A 65 -28.27 21.13 -3.83
CA GLU A 65 -28.97 21.27 -5.09
C GLU A 65 -28.19 20.65 -6.25
N PRO A 66 -28.86 20.13 -7.30
CA PRO A 66 -28.20 19.64 -8.50
C PRO A 66 -27.26 20.67 -9.12
N LEU A 67 -26.22 20.21 -9.78
CA LEU A 67 -25.31 21.09 -10.54
C LEU A 67 -26.04 21.64 -11.78
N ASP A 68 -26.16 22.96 -11.83
CA ASP A 68 -26.72 23.65 -12.99
C ASP A 68 -25.58 24.16 -13.91
N PHE A 69 -25.37 23.47 -15.02
CA PHE A 69 -24.32 23.81 -15.97
C PHE A 69 -24.60 25.14 -16.71
N ASP A 70 -25.86 25.51 -16.89
CA ASP A 70 -26.26 26.71 -17.63
C ASP A 70 -26.02 28.00 -16.82
N SER A 71 -26.00 27.90 -15.50
CA SER A 71 -25.76 29.03 -14.60
C SER A 71 -24.27 29.21 -14.22
N ILE A 72 -23.37 28.37 -14.73
CA ILE A 72 -21.93 28.50 -14.45
C ILE A 72 -21.37 29.75 -15.11
N MET A 73 -20.92 30.70 -14.29
CA MET A 73 -20.29 31.93 -14.80
C MET A 73 -18.82 31.70 -15.20
N PRO A 74 -18.31 32.46 -16.14
CA PRO A 74 -16.88 32.48 -16.46
C PRO A 74 -16.05 32.74 -15.18
N ASP A 75 -14.92 32.06 -15.03
CA ASP A 75 -13.97 32.16 -13.88
C ASP A 75 -14.54 31.77 -12.50
N SER A 76 -15.74 31.17 -12.44
CA SER A 76 -16.37 30.70 -11.19
C SER A 76 -15.65 29.50 -10.57
N TYR A 77 -14.89 28.72 -11.35
CA TYR A 77 -14.19 27.55 -10.87
C TYR A 77 -13.00 27.93 -9.98
N LYS A 78 -13.04 27.50 -8.70
CA LYS A 78 -12.03 27.83 -7.68
C LYS A 78 -11.10 26.65 -7.35
N GLY A 79 -11.36 25.47 -7.91
CA GLY A 79 -10.58 24.26 -7.67
C GLY A 79 -11.46 23.10 -7.19
N CYS A 80 -10.82 22.06 -6.65
CA CYS A 80 -11.50 20.88 -6.15
C CYS A 80 -11.17 20.62 -4.68
N PHE A 81 -12.16 20.14 -3.96
CA PHE A 81 -12.00 19.55 -2.63
C PHE A 81 -12.00 18.03 -2.75
N THR A 82 -11.07 17.35 -2.05
CA THR A 82 -10.97 15.90 -2.03
C THR A 82 -11.24 15.37 -0.65
N ILE A 83 -12.02 14.30 -0.56
CA ILE A 83 -12.32 13.64 0.71
C ILE A 83 -12.46 12.12 0.49
N ASP A 84 -11.78 11.33 1.31
CA ASP A 84 -11.88 9.88 1.24
C ASP A 84 -13.10 9.34 2.00
N ARG A 85 -13.47 8.09 1.73
CA ARG A 85 -14.68 7.46 2.31
C ARG A 85 -14.65 7.37 3.85
N TRP A 86 -13.48 7.37 4.48
CA TRP A 86 -13.33 7.23 5.92
C TRP A 86 -13.32 8.55 6.68
N CYS A 87 -13.20 9.68 5.96
CA CYS A 87 -13.21 11.01 6.56
C CYS A 87 -14.62 11.57 6.76
N GLY A 88 -15.56 10.75 7.24
CA GLY A 88 -16.92 11.18 7.58
C GLY A 88 -17.83 11.35 6.37
N VAL A 89 -17.61 10.59 5.30
CA VAL A 89 -18.49 10.57 4.12
C VAL A 89 -19.47 9.41 4.23
N SER A 90 -20.77 9.70 4.29
CA SER A 90 -21.85 8.72 4.34
C SER A 90 -22.75 8.89 3.11
N PRO A 91 -22.81 7.90 2.21
CA PRO A 91 -23.80 7.91 1.14
C PRO A 91 -25.22 7.86 1.69
N SER A 92 -26.15 8.59 1.09
CA SER A 92 -27.54 8.56 1.47
C SER A 92 -28.21 7.23 1.11
N LEU A 93 -29.28 6.90 1.82
CA LEU A 93 -30.14 5.76 1.46
C LEU A 93 -31.10 6.10 0.29
N GLU A 94 -31.25 7.39 -0.03
CA GLU A 94 -31.96 7.83 -1.21
C GLU A 94 -31.12 7.55 -2.44
N LEU A 95 -31.64 6.79 -3.38
CA LEU A 95 -30.98 6.45 -4.64
C LEU A 95 -31.49 7.32 -5.78
N VAL A 96 -30.68 7.44 -6.81
CA VAL A 96 -31.10 8.05 -8.07
C VAL A 96 -32.10 7.12 -8.75
N ASP A 97 -33.32 7.57 -8.94
CA ASP A 97 -34.46 6.82 -9.49
C ASP A 97 -34.75 7.12 -10.97
N ASP A 98 -34.09 8.12 -11.54
CA ASP A 98 -34.20 8.43 -12.95
C ASP A 98 -33.37 7.47 -13.81
N ILE A 99 -34.05 6.64 -14.61
CA ILE A 99 -33.43 5.68 -15.53
C ILE A 99 -32.57 6.38 -16.59
N SER A 100 -32.82 7.65 -16.87
CA SER A 100 -32.06 8.42 -17.87
C SER A 100 -30.72 8.94 -17.29
N ASP A 101 -30.56 8.90 -15.97
CA ASP A 101 -29.32 9.33 -15.30
C ASP A 101 -28.27 8.22 -15.39
N PRO A 102 -27.03 8.52 -15.82
CA PRO A 102 -25.93 7.55 -15.81
C PRO A 102 -25.64 6.92 -14.43
N GLU A 103 -25.99 7.60 -13.35
CA GLU A 103 -25.81 7.14 -11.98
C GLU A 103 -27.07 6.47 -11.38
N PHE A 104 -27.99 6.00 -12.23
CA PHE A 104 -29.18 5.28 -11.80
C PHE A 104 -28.84 4.16 -10.79
N GLY A 105 -29.52 4.13 -9.66
CA GLY A 105 -29.33 3.17 -8.58
C GLY A 105 -28.14 3.47 -7.65
N GLN A 106 -27.40 4.54 -7.87
CA GLN A 106 -26.35 5.04 -6.97
C GLN A 106 -26.94 6.02 -5.94
N PRO A 107 -26.26 6.30 -4.82
CA PRO A 107 -26.70 7.27 -3.83
C PRO A 107 -26.92 8.65 -4.43
N LYS A 108 -28.09 9.22 -4.16
CA LYS A 108 -28.46 10.55 -4.66
C LYS A 108 -27.69 11.66 -3.97
N TYR A 109 -27.28 11.46 -2.73
CA TYR A 109 -26.54 12.43 -1.93
C TYR A 109 -25.40 11.78 -1.19
N TYR A 110 -24.37 12.59 -0.90
CA TYR A 110 -23.30 12.26 0.02
C TYR A 110 -23.35 13.22 1.20
N ILE A 111 -23.44 12.66 2.40
CA ILE A 111 -23.44 13.42 3.65
C ILE A 111 -22.00 13.48 4.14
N ILE A 112 -21.47 14.68 4.28
CA ILE A 112 -20.06 14.90 4.66
C ILE A 112 -20.01 15.57 6.01
N THR A 113 -19.39 14.92 6.99
CA THR A 113 -19.13 15.45 8.32
C THR A 113 -17.62 15.55 8.52
N ALA A 114 -17.02 16.62 8.04
CA ALA A 114 -15.58 16.82 8.12
C ALA A 114 -15.24 18.09 8.92
N PRO A 115 -14.09 18.12 9.64
CA PRO A 115 -13.71 19.27 10.48
C PRO A 115 -13.57 20.60 9.73
N GLN A 116 -13.41 20.54 8.40
CA GLN A 116 -13.28 21.73 7.55
C GLN A 116 -14.62 22.43 7.31
N PHE A 117 -15.72 21.74 7.58
CA PHE A 117 -17.06 22.27 7.44
C PHE A 117 -17.70 22.49 8.80
N ASP A 118 -18.46 23.54 8.94
CA ASP A 118 -19.20 23.84 10.17
C ASP A 118 -20.50 23.01 10.20
N GLY A 119 -20.36 21.74 10.61
CA GLY A 119 -21.45 20.78 10.67
C GLY A 119 -21.50 19.77 9.54
N GLU A 120 -22.70 19.25 9.29
CA GLU A 120 -22.99 18.26 8.26
C GLU A 120 -23.35 18.95 6.95
N ILE A 121 -22.71 18.55 5.85
CA ILE A 121 -23.01 19.06 4.51
C ILE A 121 -23.57 17.94 3.67
N LYS A 122 -24.70 18.22 3.01
CA LYS A 122 -25.33 17.34 2.04
C LYS A 122 -24.89 17.76 0.63
N VAL A 123 -24.31 16.82 -0.13
CA VAL A 123 -23.79 17.07 -1.49
C VAL A 123 -24.56 16.20 -2.48
N HIS A 124 -25.14 16.81 -3.50
CA HIS A 124 -25.85 16.10 -4.57
C HIS A 124 -24.87 15.34 -5.47
N HIS A 125 -25.25 14.13 -5.94
CA HIS A 125 -24.37 13.28 -6.75
C HIS A 125 -23.81 13.99 -7.99
N SER A 126 -24.61 14.84 -8.66
CA SER A 126 -24.16 15.59 -9.86
C SER A 126 -23.01 16.57 -9.59
N ARG A 127 -22.73 16.91 -8.32
CA ARG A 127 -21.63 17.80 -7.91
C ARG A 127 -20.37 17.04 -7.47
N VAL A 128 -20.36 15.72 -7.63
CA VAL A 128 -19.29 14.87 -7.13
C VAL A 128 -18.71 14.06 -8.28
N ILE A 129 -17.41 14.02 -8.36
CA ILE A 129 -16.71 13.00 -9.15
C ILE A 129 -16.29 11.90 -8.17
N LYS A 130 -17.07 10.80 -8.17
CA LYS A 130 -16.80 9.63 -7.34
C LYS A 130 -15.73 8.78 -7.99
N MET A 131 -14.62 8.60 -7.29
CA MET A 131 -13.57 7.65 -7.66
C MET A 131 -13.61 6.47 -6.73
N ILE A 132 -13.84 5.29 -7.28
CA ILE A 132 -13.82 4.03 -6.54
C ILE A 132 -12.48 3.32 -6.74
N GLY A 133 -12.08 2.52 -5.75
CA GLY A 133 -10.95 1.64 -5.85
C GLY A 133 -11.25 0.46 -6.77
N ARG A 134 -11.17 -0.77 -6.26
CA ARG A 134 -11.56 -1.95 -7.00
C ARG A 134 -13.08 -2.06 -7.04
N ARG A 135 -13.63 -2.29 -8.25
CA ARG A 135 -15.07 -2.53 -8.40
C ARG A 135 -15.48 -3.84 -7.76
N LEU A 136 -16.59 -3.80 -7.06
CA LEU A 136 -17.18 -4.95 -6.40
C LEU A 136 -18.41 -5.44 -7.18
N PRO A 137 -18.78 -6.73 -7.03
CA PRO A 137 -20.08 -7.22 -7.46
C PRO A 137 -21.21 -6.46 -6.74
N TYR A 138 -22.38 -6.38 -7.36
CA TYR A 138 -23.50 -5.54 -6.90
C TYR A 138 -23.85 -5.69 -5.41
N TRP A 139 -23.93 -6.92 -4.90
CA TRP A 139 -24.27 -7.15 -3.49
C TRP A 139 -23.16 -6.75 -2.51
N GLU A 140 -21.92 -6.92 -2.92
CA GLU A 140 -20.77 -6.48 -2.13
C GLU A 140 -20.64 -4.96 -2.14
N GLU A 141 -20.94 -4.31 -3.27
CA GLU A 141 -20.98 -2.85 -3.38
C GLU A 141 -22.03 -2.24 -2.44
N ILE A 142 -23.23 -2.86 -2.33
CA ILE A 142 -24.25 -2.44 -1.37
C ILE A 142 -23.76 -2.63 0.08
N ALA A 143 -23.13 -3.77 0.39
CA ALA A 143 -22.58 -4.05 1.72
C ALA A 143 -21.50 -3.04 2.10
N GLU A 144 -20.69 -2.60 1.14
CA GLU A 144 -19.67 -1.55 1.28
C GLU A 144 -20.25 -0.13 1.12
N THR A 145 -21.57 0.02 1.24
CA THR A 145 -22.27 1.32 1.13
C THR A 145 -21.96 2.07 -0.17
N TYR A 146 -22.05 1.35 -1.29
CA TYR A 146 -21.77 1.85 -2.65
C TYR A 146 -20.33 2.31 -2.89
N TRP A 147 -19.38 1.86 -2.07
CA TRP A 147 -17.96 2.06 -2.30
C TRP A 147 -17.29 0.82 -2.93
N GLY A 148 -16.11 1.00 -3.48
CA GLY A 148 -15.28 -0.11 -3.91
C GLY A 148 -14.41 -0.68 -2.78
N ALA A 149 -13.69 -1.76 -3.05
CA ALA A 149 -12.69 -2.32 -2.16
C ALA A 149 -11.34 -1.61 -2.29
N SER A 150 -10.54 -1.69 -1.22
CA SER A 150 -9.15 -1.26 -1.25
C SER A 150 -8.32 -2.22 -2.11
N GLU A 151 -7.41 -1.67 -2.91
CA GLU A 151 -6.42 -2.47 -3.65
C GLU A 151 -5.48 -3.23 -2.69
N LEU A 152 -5.31 -2.75 -1.47
CA LEU A 152 -4.45 -3.40 -0.48
C LEU A 152 -5.02 -4.71 0.04
N GLU A 153 -6.33 -4.91 0.01
CA GLU A 153 -6.97 -6.14 0.52
C GLU A 153 -6.48 -7.38 -0.23
N HIS A 154 -6.35 -7.30 -1.56
CA HIS A 154 -5.85 -8.42 -2.37
C HIS A 154 -4.37 -8.71 -2.16
N VAL A 155 -3.59 -7.65 -1.89
CA VAL A 155 -2.14 -7.76 -1.73
C VAL A 155 -1.76 -8.12 -0.31
N TYR A 156 -2.64 -7.90 0.66
CA TYR A 156 -2.36 -8.07 2.09
C TYR A 156 -1.85 -9.46 2.45
N THR A 157 -2.51 -10.49 1.95
CA THR A 157 -2.15 -11.88 2.24
C THR A 157 -0.76 -12.22 1.72
N GLU A 158 -0.41 -11.77 0.51
CA GLU A 158 0.90 -12.01 -0.09
C GLU A 158 2.00 -11.22 0.60
N LEU A 159 1.71 -9.98 1.01
CA LEU A 159 2.64 -9.19 1.82
C LEU A 159 2.91 -9.85 3.16
N LYS A 160 1.89 -10.37 3.83
CA LYS A 160 2.02 -11.06 5.11
C LYS A 160 2.87 -12.34 4.98
N LYS A 161 2.60 -13.17 3.97
CA LYS A 161 3.42 -14.36 3.69
C LYS A 161 4.90 -14.01 3.49
N ARG A 162 5.19 -12.95 2.73
CA ARG A 162 6.53 -12.47 2.51
C ARG A 162 7.20 -12.01 3.80
N ASP A 163 6.48 -11.24 4.63
CA ASP A 163 7.03 -10.72 5.88
C ASP A 163 7.31 -11.83 6.89
N ASP A 164 6.40 -12.80 7.05
CA ASP A 164 6.58 -13.98 7.89
C ASP A 164 7.77 -14.82 7.41
N THR A 165 7.91 -15.01 6.10
CA THR A 165 9.06 -15.75 5.53
C THR A 165 10.36 -14.98 5.73
N SER A 166 10.37 -13.66 5.55
CA SER A 166 11.54 -12.82 5.78
C SER A 166 12.00 -12.87 7.23
N ALA A 167 11.07 -12.84 8.18
CA ALA A 167 11.37 -13.01 9.60
C ALA A 167 11.97 -14.38 9.90
N ASN A 168 11.40 -15.45 9.34
CA ASN A 168 11.91 -16.82 9.49
C ASN A 168 13.30 -16.98 8.88
N ILE A 169 13.55 -16.41 7.70
CA ILE A 169 14.90 -16.43 7.08
C ILE A 169 15.89 -15.68 7.96
N SER A 170 15.54 -14.52 8.49
CA SER A 170 16.40 -13.76 9.41
C SER A 170 16.73 -14.57 10.67
N PHE A 171 15.74 -15.28 11.21
CA PHE A 171 15.93 -16.18 12.34
C PHE A 171 16.84 -17.37 11.99
N LEU A 172 16.65 -17.99 10.83
CA LEU A 172 17.54 -19.08 10.35
C LEU A 172 18.98 -18.60 10.17
N ILE A 173 19.19 -17.39 9.64
CA ILE A 173 20.52 -16.80 9.51
C ILE A 173 21.15 -16.56 10.90
N PHE A 174 20.35 -16.14 11.87
CA PHE A 174 20.80 -16.02 13.26
C PHE A 174 21.20 -17.37 13.82
N LEU A 175 20.38 -18.41 13.65
CA LEU A 175 20.67 -19.78 14.09
C LEU A 175 21.90 -20.39 13.38
N ALA A 176 22.16 -20.01 12.13
CA ALA A 176 23.31 -20.47 11.38
C ALA A 176 24.65 -20.06 11.99
N ASN A 177 24.65 -19.06 12.85
CA ASN A 177 25.82 -18.63 13.62
C ASN A 177 25.99 -19.36 14.95
N ILE A 178 25.15 -20.38 15.25
CA ILE A 178 25.30 -21.18 16.47
C ILE A 178 26.55 -22.02 16.33
N ARG A 179 27.49 -21.79 17.25
CA ARG A 179 28.71 -22.57 17.39
C ARG A 179 28.46 -23.66 18.40
N VAL A 180 28.80 -24.88 18.03
CA VAL A 180 28.68 -26.05 18.93
C VAL A 180 30.04 -26.35 19.50
N PHE A 181 30.15 -26.24 20.82
CA PHE A 181 31.34 -26.61 21.56
C PHE A 181 31.04 -27.92 22.34
N GLY A 182 31.75 -28.97 22.01
CA GLY A 182 31.64 -30.24 22.73
C GLY A 182 32.62 -30.28 23.88
N MET A 183 32.14 -30.44 25.10
CA MET A 183 32.93 -30.56 26.32
C MET A 183 32.83 -31.97 26.85
N GLU A 184 33.95 -32.61 27.15
CA GLU A 184 33.98 -33.94 27.75
C GLU A 184 33.44 -33.90 29.17
N GLY A 185 32.65 -34.89 29.55
CA GLY A 185 32.07 -34.99 30.92
C GLY A 185 30.85 -34.08 31.19
N LEU A 186 30.40 -33.25 30.23
CA LEU A 186 29.25 -32.37 30.42
C LEU A 186 27.99 -33.13 30.85
N GLY A 187 27.71 -34.28 30.21
CA GLY A 187 26.56 -35.12 30.55
C GLY A 187 26.61 -35.66 31.98
N GLN A 188 27.81 -36.00 32.47
CA GLN A 188 27.99 -36.46 33.87
C GLN A 188 27.81 -35.31 34.87
N ALA A 189 28.36 -34.13 34.57
CA ALA A 189 28.21 -32.95 35.42
C ALA A 189 26.74 -32.51 35.56
N ILE A 190 25.96 -32.59 34.48
CA ILE A 190 24.52 -32.28 34.50
C ILE A 190 23.72 -33.35 35.24
N THR A 191 24.09 -34.63 35.08
CA THR A 191 23.36 -35.76 35.71
C THR A 191 23.59 -35.82 37.23
N ILE A 192 24.81 -35.53 37.69
CA ILE A 192 25.16 -35.50 39.13
C ILE A 192 24.44 -34.33 39.81
N GLY A 193 24.18 -33.22 39.11
CA GLY A 193 23.40 -32.11 39.64
C GLY A 193 24.07 -31.33 40.77
N ASP A 194 25.38 -31.53 40.98
CA ASP A 194 26.13 -30.81 42.00
C ASP A 194 26.27 -29.32 41.60
N GLN A 195 25.90 -28.45 42.51
CA GLN A 195 25.83 -27.01 42.27
C GLN A 195 27.20 -26.43 41.92
N GLU A 196 28.27 -26.95 42.47
CA GLU A 196 29.63 -26.49 42.19
C GLU A 196 30.09 -26.90 40.79
N SER A 197 29.74 -28.10 40.35
CA SER A 197 30.05 -28.61 38.99
C SER A 197 29.26 -27.86 37.92
N LEU A 198 27.98 -27.56 38.16
CA LEU A 198 27.14 -26.75 37.25
C LEU A 198 27.64 -25.32 37.14
N GLN A 199 28.12 -24.73 38.23
CA GLN A 199 28.66 -23.38 38.20
C GLN A 199 29.96 -23.30 37.41
N LYS A 200 30.84 -24.29 37.55
CA LYS A 200 32.07 -24.40 36.72
C LYS A 200 31.75 -24.53 35.23
N VAL A 201 30.75 -25.33 34.85
CA VAL A 201 30.30 -25.45 33.48
C VAL A 201 29.77 -24.11 32.96
N TYR A 202 28.94 -23.42 33.76
CA TYR A 202 28.41 -22.11 33.39
C TYR A 202 29.49 -21.03 33.17
N GLU A 203 30.47 -20.97 34.10
CA GLU A 203 31.62 -20.06 34.00
C GLU A 203 32.49 -20.39 32.78
N THR A 204 32.71 -21.67 32.48
CA THR A 204 33.44 -22.10 31.29
C THR A 204 32.72 -21.66 29.99
N VAL A 205 31.41 -21.91 29.91
CA VAL A 205 30.61 -21.48 28.75
C VAL A 205 30.59 -19.96 28.59
N GLN A 206 30.48 -19.22 29.70
CA GLN A 206 30.53 -17.75 29.64
C GLN A 206 31.93 -17.26 29.20
N ASN A 207 33.00 -17.85 29.69
CA ASN A 207 34.37 -17.48 29.30
C ASN A 207 34.61 -17.79 27.82
N ILE A 208 34.18 -18.95 27.33
CA ILE A 208 34.24 -19.31 25.90
C ILE A 208 33.48 -18.31 25.07
N ASN A 209 32.25 -17.95 25.46
CA ASN A 209 31.43 -16.98 24.75
C ASN A 209 32.08 -15.58 24.71
N ARG A 210 32.75 -15.16 25.78
CA ARG A 210 33.51 -13.88 25.81
C ARG A 210 34.75 -13.90 24.90
N LEU A 211 35.42 -15.06 24.78
CA LEU A 211 36.62 -15.25 23.98
C LEU A 211 36.31 -15.50 22.48
N MET A 212 35.09 -15.95 22.20
CA MET A 212 34.60 -16.15 20.83
C MET A 212 34.35 -14.82 20.12
N CYS A 213 35.38 -14.15 19.66
CA CYS A 213 35.27 -13.04 18.70
C CYS A 213 35.83 -13.48 17.35
N ASN A 214 35.47 -12.76 16.26
CA ASN A 214 35.87 -13.13 14.91
C ASN A 214 37.38 -13.06 14.66
N THR A 215 38.14 -12.49 15.60
CA THR A 215 39.61 -12.32 15.56
C THR A 215 40.31 -13.00 16.72
N GLY A 216 39.58 -13.69 17.61
CA GLY A 216 40.13 -14.32 18.81
C GLY A 216 40.63 -15.74 18.55
N ILE A 217 41.67 -16.13 19.29
CA ILE A 217 42.18 -17.51 19.37
C ILE A 217 41.33 -18.25 20.41
N MET A 218 40.73 -19.38 20.03
CA MET A 218 40.01 -20.25 20.94
C MET A 218 40.98 -21.34 21.45
N ALA A 219 41.22 -21.37 22.75
CA ALA A 219 42.00 -22.45 23.38
C ALA A 219 41.03 -23.60 23.74
N MET A 220 41.35 -24.81 23.35
CA MET A 220 40.56 -26.02 23.59
C MET A 220 41.47 -27.09 24.23
N ASP A 221 40.90 -27.97 25.05
CA ASP A 221 41.60 -29.16 25.53
C ASP A 221 41.68 -30.18 24.38
N LYS A 222 42.59 -31.14 24.53
CA LYS A 222 42.90 -32.15 23.49
C LYS A 222 41.66 -32.99 23.11
N ASP A 223 40.76 -33.21 24.07
CA ASP A 223 39.60 -34.09 23.92
C ASP A 223 38.31 -33.31 23.65
N ASP A 224 38.39 -31.96 23.64
CA ASP A 224 37.26 -31.09 23.27
C ASP A 224 37.08 -31.05 21.76
N THR A 225 35.82 -30.95 21.32
CA THR A 225 35.49 -30.84 19.90
C THR A 225 34.74 -29.54 19.59
N PHE A 226 35.17 -28.86 18.54
CA PHE A 226 34.50 -27.67 18.03
C PHE A 226 34.01 -27.92 16.62
N ASN A 227 32.70 -27.88 16.45
CA ASN A 227 32.06 -28.03 15.16
C ASN A 227 31.33 -26.71 14.76
N THR A 228 31.66 -26.20 13.59
CA THR A 228 30.90 -25.13 12.98
C THR A 228 29.94 -25.72 11.97
N GLN A 229 28.67 -25.62 12.22
CA GLN A 229 27.67 -26.00 11.22
C GLN A 229 27.52 -24.87 10.21
N GLN A 230 27.89 -25.14 8.97
CA GLN A 230 27.67 -24.22 7.86
C GLN A 230 26.31 -24.53 7.21
N TYR A 231 25.39 -23.59 7.33
CA TYR A 231 24.10 -23.66 6.61
C TYR A 231 24.27 -23.00 5.24
N THR A 232 23.86 -23.71 4.21
CA THR A 232 23.78 -23.16 2.86
C THR A 232 22.42 -22.48 2.67
N PHE A 233 22.43 -21.21 2.33
CA PHE A 233 21.23 -20.42 2.05
C PHE A 233 20.93 -20.34 0.54
N ALA A 234 21.23 -21.43 -0.19
CA ALA A 234 20.91 -21.53 -1.61
C ALA A 234 19.36 -21.47 -1.80
N GLY A 235 18.90 -20.74 -2.79
CA GLY A 235 17.47 -20.65 -3.13
C GLY A 235 16.70 -19.53 -2.43
N ILE A 236 17.28 -18.78 -1.49
CA ILE A 236 16.59 -17.63 -0.88
C ILE A 236 16.20 -16.58 -1.92
N ASN A 237 17.06 -16.31 -2.91
CA ASN A 237 16.74 -15.38 -3.99
C ASN A 237 15.51 -15.83 -4.79
N ASP A 238 15.41 -17.12 -5.09
CA ASP A 238 14.30 -17.69 -5.86
C ASP A 238 12.98 -17.54 -5.09
N ILE A 239 13.03 -17.70 -3.76
CA ILE A 239 11.88 -17.45 -2.88
C ILE A 239 11.44 -15.99 -2.94
N TYR A 240 12.38 -15.04 -2.86
CA TYR A 240 12.03 -13.61 -2.95
C TYR A 240 11.53 -13.24 -4.35
N GLU A 241 12.06 -13.81 -5.41
CA GLU A 241 11.55 -13.60 -6.77
C GLU A 241 10.14 -14.17 -6.93
N SER A 242 9.84 -15.33 -6.35
CA SER A 242 8.48 -15.88 -6.32
C SER A 242 7.52 -14.92 -5.61
N PHE A 243 7.86 -14.40 -4.44
CA PHE A 243 7.03 -13.39 -3.76
C PHE A 243 6.82 -12.12 -4.55
N MET A 244 7.82 -11.68 -5.30
CA MET A 244 7.67 -10.51 -6.17
C MET A 244 6.64 -10.76 -7.28
N LEU A 245 6.63 -11.98 -7.84
CA LEU A 245 5.65 -12.38 -8.84
C LEU A 245 4.25 -12.50 -8.23
N ASP A 246 4.12 -13.13 -7.06
CA ASP A 246 2.83 -13.31 -6.38
C ASP A 246 2.22 -11.97 -5.97
N ILE A 247 3.02 -11.07 -5.36
CA ILE A 247 2.57 -9.72 -5.01
C ILE A 247 2.17 -8.91 -6.25
N SER A 248 2.94 -9.05 -7.33
CA SER A 248 2.66 -8.38 -8.59
C SER A 248 1.37 -8.90 -9.23
N GLY A 249 1.15 -10.20 -9.20
CA GLY A 249 -0.09 -10.84 -9.66
C GLY A 249 -1.30 -10.40 -8.83
N ALA A 250 -1.18 -10.39 -7.50
CA ALA A 250 -2.24 -9.93 -6.60
C ALA A 250 -2.56 -8.44 -6.78
N ALA A 251 -1.55 -7.61 -7.05
CA ALA A 251 -1.71 -6.18 -7.29
C ALA A 251 -2.18 -5.83 -8.71
N GLU A 252 -2.20 -6.82 -9.63
CA GLU A 252 -2.47 -6.62 -11.06
C GLU A 252 -1.55 -5.55 -11.70
N ILE A 253 -0.30 -5.46 -11.19
CA ILE A 253 0.70 -4.51 -11.67
C ILE A 253 1.93 -5.27 -12.14
N PRO A 254 2.44 -5.06 -13.37
CA PRO A 254 3.65 -5.71 -13.85
C PRO A 254 4.83 -5.55 -12.90
N VAL A 255 5.63 -6.62 -12.73
CA VAL A 255 6.75 -6.70 -11.78
C VAL A 255 7.76 -5.59 -11.99
N ASP A 256 8.09 -5.28 -13.24
CA ASP A 256 9.02 -4.20 -13.61
C ASP A 256 8.51 -2.82 -13.17
N LYS A 257 7.20 -2.58 -13.26
CA LYS A 257 6.56 -1.33 -12.80
C LYS A 257 6.47 -1.25 -11.28
N LEU A 258 6.16 -2.36 -10.62
CA LEU A 258 5.97 -2.39 -9.17
C LEU A 258 7.30 -2.31 -8.42
N PHE A 259 8.27 -3.14 -8.81
CA PHE A 259 9.56 -3.30 -8.13
C PHE A 259 10.73 -2.57 -8.81
N GLY A 260 10.55 -2.11 -10.07
CA GLY A 260 11.57 -1.40 -10.82
C GLY A 260 12.69 -2.29 -11.35
N ARG A 261 12.49 -3.60 -11.38
CA ARG A 261 13.41 -4.58 -11.96
C ARG A 261 12.66 -5.75 -12.55
N SER A 262 13.19 -6.32 -13.62
CA SER A 262 12.68 -7.58 -14.16
C SER A 262 13.17 -8.76 -13.34
N PRO A 263 12.35 -9.81 -13.13
CA PRO A 263 12.79 -11.08 -12.56
C PRO A 263 13.88 -11.71 -13.43
N THR A 264 14.82 -12.40 -12.80
CA THR A 264 15.86 -13.14 -13.51
C THR A 264 15.22 -14.27 -14.32
N GLY A 265 15.48 -14.33 -15.64
CA GLY A 265 14.95 -15.38 -16.52
C GLY A 265 13.71 -15.00 -17.35
N PHE A 266 13.05 -13.90 -17.06
CA PHE A 266 12.10 -13.30 -18.01
C PHE A 266 12.88 -12.47 -19.01
N ASN A 267 12.74 -12.81 -20.30
CA ASN A 267 13.29 -12.00 -21.37
C ASN A 267 12.90 -10.54 -21.12
N ALA A 268 13.91 -9.69 -20.98
CA ALA A 268 13.75 -8.25 -21.04
C ALA A 268 13.38 -7.88 -22.49
N GLY A 269 12.25 -8.41 -22.93
CA GLY A 269 11.61 -8.07 -24.19
C GLY A 269 11.17 -6.63 -24.12
N ASN A 270 11.73 -5.86 -24.98
CA ASN A 270 11.64 -4.44 -25.23
C ASN A 270 10.19 -4.02 -25.61
N GLU A 271 9.22 -4.21 -24.71
CA GLU A 271 7.85 -3.74 -24.88
C GLU A 271 7.39 -2.99 -23.63
N THR A 272 8.03 -1.85 -23.42
CA THR A 272 7.49 -0.79 -22.57
C THR A 272 7.04 0.35 -23.48
N LEU A 273 5.84 0.24 -24.00
CA LEU A 273 5.07 1.38 -24.47
C LEU A 273 4.19 1.92 -23.36
#